data_cbf05d384560df2431295e009bd7b9e2
#
_entry.id   cbf05d384560df2431295e009bd7b9e2
#
_cell.length_a   1.000
_cell.length_b   1.000
_cell.length_c   1.000
_cell.angle_alpha   90.00
_cell.angle_beta   90.00
_cell.angle_gamma   90.00
#
_symmetry.space_group_name_H-M   'P 1'
#
loop_
_entity.id
_entity.type
_entity.pdbx_description
1 polymer ?
#
loop_
_entity_poly.entity_id
_entity_poly.type
_entity_poly.pdbx_seq_one_letter_code
_entity_poly.pdbx_strand_id
1 'polypeptide(L)'
;MSRKAKGVTRQEVAEKSSAGWMMRIQRQKVLTQEYFSDGVYGSKNKARLAAEARYQELVKKLPAPTPIGTSKSVRNSSGKVGVRLAVSKGRSENANALSSYVAFWRENGVDRTIQFGCVKFGKRGAFRRAGIARDLMTTDRELIEKQFKLSK
;
A
#
# COMPACT_ATOMS: atom_id res chain seq x y z
N MET A 1 24.19 -7.11 -12.75
CA MET A 1 22.84 -6.82 -13.30
C MET A 1 22.32 -5.54 -12.67
N SER A 2 22.18 -4.47 -13.45
CA SER A 2 21.66 -3.19 -12.96
C SER A 2 20.18 -3.33 -12.58
N ARG A 3 19.80 -3.00 -11.35
CA ARG A 3 18.40 -2.97 -10.90
C ARG A 3 17.63 -2.00 -11.80
N LYS A 4 16.53 -2.46 -12.40
CA LYS A 4 15.61 -1.58 -13.14
C LYS A 4 15.19 -0.42 -12.26
N ALA A 5 15.37 0.82 -12.71
CA ALA A 5 14.94 1.99 -11.97
C ALA A 5 13.41 1.93 -11.77
N LYS A 6 12.99 2.10 -10.53
CA LYS A 6 11.56 2.09 -10.18
C LYS A 6 10.87 3.25 -10.90
N GLY A 7 9.84 2.96 -11.70
CA GLY A 7 9.08 3.99 -12.43
C GLY A 7 9.53 4.23 -13.87
N VAL A 8 10.51 3.48 -14.38
CA VAL A 8 10.92 3.50 -15.79
C VAL A 8 10.73 2.11 -16.37
N THR A 9 9.93 1.99 -17.43
CA THR A 9 9.56 0.73 -18.07
C THR A 9 9.83 0.78 -19.56
N ARG A 10 10.33 -0.32 -20.11
CA ARG A 10 10.51 -0.49 -21.55
C ARG A 10 9.15 -0.67 -22.23
N GLN A 11 8.95 0.04 -23.34
CA GLN A 11 7.80 -0.13 -24.23
C GLN A 11 8.31 -0.48 -25.63
N GLU A 12 7.80 -1.59 -26.17
CA GLU A 12 8.06 -2.04 -27.51
C GLU A 12 6.70 -2.14 -28.21
N VAL A 13 6.45 -1.25 -29.16
CA VAL A 13 5.21 -1.25 -29.95
C VAL A 13 5.51 -1.94 -31.27
N ALA A 14 5.04 -3.18 -31.37
CA ALA A 14 5.31 -4.05 -32.55
C ALA A 14 4.83 -3.45 -33.89
N GLU A 15 3.73 -2.69 -33.87
CA GLU A 15 3.11 -2.17 -35.10
C GLU A 15 3.70 -0.84 -35.60
N LYS A 16 4.48 -0.11 -34.80
CA LYS A 16 4.95 1.25 -35.18
C LYS A 16 6.47 1.43 -35.15
N SER A 17 7.28 0.37 -35.18
CA SER A 17 8.76 0.46 -35.09
C SER A 17 9.30 1.51 -34.09
N SER A 18 8.48 1.99 -33.17
CA SER A 18 8.84 2.98 -32.17
C SER A 18 9.02 2.32 -30.83
N ALA A 19 10.25 1.93 -30.52
CA ALA A 19 10.64 1.43 -29.23
C ALA A 19 11.16 2.57 -28.34
N GLY A 20 10.88 2.51 -27.04
CA GLY A 20 11.31 3.57 -26.12
C GLY A 20 11.11 3.21 -24.67
N TRP A 21 11.30 4.20 -23.80
CA TRP A 21 11.14 4.07 -22.37
C TRP A 21 10.05 5.00 -21.88
N MET A 22 9.14 4.45 -21.08
CA MET A 22 8.10 5.19 -20.41
C MET A 22 8.53 5.48 -18.97
N MET A 23 8.64 6.74 -18.63
CA MET A 23 8.79 7.20 -17.25
C MET A 23 7.41 7.52 -16.68
N ARG A 24 7.11 7.00 -15.49
CA ARG A 24 5.85 7.24 -14.78
C ARG A 24 6.09 7.47 -13.30
N ILE A 25 5.57 8.56 -12.78
CA ILE A 25 5.60 8.90 -11.35
C ILE A 25 4.23 9.45 -10.93
N GLN A 26 3.72 8.96 -9.80
CA GLN A 26 2.48 9.47 -9.22
C GLN A 26 2.75 10.03 -7.83
N ARG A 27 2.30 11.26 -7.58
CA ARG A 27 2.37 11.93 -6.28
C ARG A 27 1.06 12.66 -6.01
N GLN A 28 0.53 12.54 -4.79
CA GLN A 28 -0.71 13.24 -4.39
C GLN A 28 -1.86 13.13 -5.41
N LYS A 29 -2.05 11.93 -5.99
CA LYS A 29 -3.03 11.62 -7.05
C LYS A 29 -2.75 12.24 -8.42
N VAL A 30 -1.70 13.04 -8.58
CA VAL A 30 -1.25 13.57 -9.87
C VAL A 30 -0.30 12.57 -10.51
N LEU A 31 -0.61 12.16 -11.73
CA LEU A 31 0.21 11.27 -12.55
C LEU A 31 1.04 12.10 -13.53
N THR A 32 2.36 11.98 -13.48
CA THR A 32 3.28 12.52 -14.49
C THR A 32 3.85 11.35 -15.30
N GLN A 33 3.76 11.45 -16.61
CA GLN A 33 4.18 10.40 -17.53
C GLN A 33 4.86 11.04 -18.73
N GLU A 34 6.06 10.53 -19.08
CA GLU A 34 6.85 11.01 -20.24
C GLU A 34 7.43 9.82 -21.00
N TYR A 35 7.47 9.92 -22.33
CA TYR A 35 7.98 8.87 -23.20
C TYR A 35 9.30 9.30 -23.87
N PHE A 36 10.28 8.41 -23.84
CA PHE A 36 11.64 8.62 -24.35
C PHE A 36 11.90 7.62 -25.48
N SER A 37 11.75 8.08 -26.73
CA SER A 37 11.92 7.24 -27.91
C SER A 37 13.39 6.96 -28.19
N ASP A 38 13.72 5.71 -28.52
CA ASP A 38 15.09 5.33 -28.93
C ASP A 38 15.57 6.11 -30.14
N GLY A 39 14.68 6.40 -31.11
CA GLY A 39 15.02 7.17 -32.30
C GLY A 39 15.41 8.62 -32.03
N VAL A 40 14.72 9.28 -31.07
CA VAL A 40 15.03 10.66 -30.69
C VAL A 40 16.36 10.75 -29.93
N TYR A 41 16.65 9.79 -29.08
CA TYR A 41 17.87 9.75 -28.26
C TYR A 41 19.02 8.99 -28.95
N GLY A 42 18.79 8.43 -30.13
CA GLY A 42 19.79 7.75 -30.97
C GLY A 42 20.17 6.35 -30.50
N SER A 43 19.73 5.89 -29.33
CA SER A 43 19.90 4.49 -28.90
C SER A 43 19.05 4.13 -27.69
N LYS A 44 18.76 2.81 -27.52
CA LYS A 44 18.05 2.23 -26.38
C LYS A 44 18.66 2.63 -25.03
N ASN A 45 19.98 2.65 -24.91
CA ASN A 45 20.66 2.99 -23.66
C ASN A 45 20.60 4.50 -23.37
N LYS A 46 20.76 5.36 -24.36
CA LYS A 46 20.65 6.81 -24.18
C LYS A 46 19.23 7.21 -23.77
N ALA A 47 18.20 6.65 -24.43
CA ALA A 47 16.80 6.87 -24.06
C ALA A 47 16.50 6.41 -22.63
N ARG A 48 17.05 5.27 -22.19
CA ARG A 48 16.93 4.79 -20.82
C ARG A 48 17.55 5.75 -19.81
N LEU A 49 18.77 6.16 -20.05
CA LEU A 49 19.49 7.08 -19.16
C LEU A 49 18.77 8.43 -19.04
N ALA A 50 18.24 8.95 -20.15
CA ALA A 50 17.44 10.17 -20.14
C ALA A 50 16.16 10.01 -19.32
N ALA A 51 15.43 8.89 -19.48
CA ALA A 51 14.24 8.59 -18.68
C ALA A 51 14.55 8.42 -17.19
N GLU A 52 15.65 7.75 -16.83
CA GLU A 52 16.11 7.59 -15.45
C GLU A 52 16.53 8.93 -14.83
N ALA A 53 17.27 9.77 -15.56
CA ALA A 53 17.66 11.11 -15.11
C ALA A 53 16.43 11.99 -14.85
N ARG A 54 15.46 11.97 -15.76
CA ARG A 54 14.21 12.71 -15.61
C ARG A 54 13.38 12.23 -14.42
N TYR A 55 13.34 10.91 -14.20
CA TYR A 55 12.68 10.33 -13.04
C TYR A 55 13.32 10.83 -11.74
N GLN A 56 14.66 10.83 -11.64
CA GLN A 56 15.38 11.31 -10.45
C GLN A 56 15.16 12.81 -10.21
N GLU A 57 15.13 13.61 -11.27
CA GLU A 57 14.79 15.03 -11.17
C GLU A 57 13.41 15.25 -10.57
N LEU A 58 12.39 14.53 -11.08
CA LEU A 58 11.03 14.63 -10.58
C LEU A 58 10.87 14.10 -9.15
N VAL A 59 11.61 13.05 -8.77
CA VAL A 59 11.61 12.55 -7.38
C VAL A 59 12.10 13.62 -6.40
N LYS A 60 13.06 14.45 -6.81
CA LYS A 60 13.58 15.56 -5.98
C LYS A 60 12.63 16.76 -5.92
N LYS A 61 11.93 17.06 -7.04
CA LYS A 61 11.03 18.22 -7.15
C LYS A 61 9.64 17.96 -6.57
N LEU A 62 9.15 16.72 -6.66
CA LEU A 62 7.82 16.37 -6.23
C LEU A 62 7.76 16.06 -4.72
N PRO A 63 6.63 16.31 -4.06
CA PRO A 63 6.45 15.98 -2.65
C PRO A 63 6.68 14.49 -2.39
N ALA A 64 7.04 14.14 -1.16
CA ALA A 64 7.22 12.76 -0.73
C ALA A 64 6.00 11.89 -1.07
N PRO A 65 6.19 10.60 -1.39
CA PRO A 65 5.07 9.69 -1.60
C PRO A 65 4.23 9.61 -0.34
N THR A 66 2.90 9.60 -0.50
CA THR A 66 2.01 9.37 0.64
C THR A 66 2.33 8.01 1.26
N PRO A 67 2.63 7.94 2.57
CA PRO A 67 2.92 6.68 3.21
C PRO A 67 1.76 5.68 3.04
N ILE A 68 2.11 4.41 2.79
CA ILE A 68 1.11 3.35 2.65
C ILE A 68 0.34 3.21 3.97
N GLY A 69 -0.99 3.22 3.90
CA GLY A 69 -1.85 3.04 5.07
C GLY A 69 -2.18 4.32 5.85
N THR A 70 -1.79 5.51 5.39
CA THR A 70 -2.16 6.78 6.02
C THR A 70 -3.41 7.42 5.41
N SER A 71 -3.75 7.11 4.16
CA SER A 71 -4.92 7.66 3.49
C SER A 71 -6.18 6.81 3.73
N LYS A 72 -7.28 7.47 4.09
CA LYS A 72 -8.59 6.82 4.18
C LYS A 72 -9.07 6.45 2.77
N SER A 73 -9.16 5.17 2.48
CA SER A 73 -9.74 4.67 1.23
C SER A 73 -11.26 4.75 1.29
N VAL A 74 -11.92 5.03 0.15
CA VAL A 74 -13.38 4.94 0.01
C VAL A 74 -13.91 3.54 0.37
N ARG A 75 -13.08 2.50 0.19
CA ARG A 75 -13.41 1.11 0.56
C ARG A 75 -13.26 0.80 2.04
N ASN A 76 -12.80 1.74 2.86
CA ASN A 76 -12.61 1.51 4.29
C ASN A 76 -13.95 1.62 5.03
N SER A 77 -14.65 0.49 5.16
CA SER A 77 -15.92 0.38 5.88
C SER A 77 -15.80 0.49 7.41
N SER A 78 -14.60 0.35 7.96
CA SER A 78 -14.38 0.45 9.42
C SER A 78 -14.29 1.89 9.93
N GLY A 79 -14.01 2.85 9.04
CA GLY A 79 -13.79 4.26 9.39
C GLY A 79 -12.39 4.55 9.95
N LYS A 80 -11.57 3.54 10.29
CA LYS A 80 -10.19 3.71 10.78
C LYS A 80 -9.17 3.14 9.80
N VAL A 81 -8.16 3.93 9.43
CA VAL A 81 -7.10 3.50 8.52
C VAL A 81 -6.28 2.38 9.17
N GLY A 82 -6.00 1.32 8.39
CA GLY A 82 -5.26 0.15 8.86
C GLY A 82 -6.08 -0.82 9.72
N VAL A 83 -7.40 -0.61 9.81
CA VAL A 83 -8.33 -1.55 10.46
C VAL A 83 -9.41 -1.96 9.46
N ARG A 84 -9.70 -3.25 9.34
CA ARG A 84 -10.79 -3.77 8.49
C ARG A 84 -11.65 -4.77 9.24
N LEU A 85 -12.93 -4.83 8.89
CA LEU A 85 -13.80 -5.92 9.28
C LEU A 85 -13.53 -7.10 8.33
N ALA A 86 -13.21 -8.25 8.90
CA ALA A 86 -13.09 -9.51 8.19
C ALA A 86 -14.26 -10.42 8.60
N VAL A 87 -14.92 -10.98 7.61
CA VAL A 87 -15.98 -11.97 7.80
C VAL A 87 -15.51 -13.26 7.13
N SER A 88 -15.32 -14.31 7.93
CA SER A 88 -14.99 -15.65 7.42
C SER A 88 -16.26 -16.49 7.35
N LYS A 89 -16.49 -17.14 6.21
CA LYS A 89 -17.50 -18.19 6.10
C LYS A 89 -17.05 -19.38 6.94
N GLY A 90 -17.95 -19.98 7.69
CA GLY A 90 -17.67 -21.22 8.42
C GLY A 90 -17.24 -22.34 7.44
N ARG A 91 -16.52 -23.34 7.96
CA ARG A 91 -16.04 -24.48 7.15
C ARG A 91 -17.15 -25.43 6.68
N SER A 92 -18.32 -25.38 7.26
CA SER A 92 -19.51 -26.15 6.85
C SER A 92 -20.64 -25.22 6.41
N GLU A 93 -21.57 -25.73 5.59
CA GLU A 93 -22.71 -24.96 5.09
C GLU A 93 -23.58 -24.37 6.22
N ASN A 94 -23.61 -25.02 7.38
CA ASN A 94 -24.40 -24.61 8.55
C ASN A 94 -23.58 -23.82 9.57
N ALA A 95 -22.30 -23.51 9.32
CA ALA A 95 -21.48 -22.77 10.26
C ALA A 95 -21.75 -21.27 10.18
N ASN A 96 -22.03 -20.66 11.33
CA ASN A 96 -22.20 -19.22 11.44
C ASN A 96 -20.95 -18.46 10.95
N ALA A 97 -21.17 -17.40 10.19
CA ALA A 97 -20.09 -16.51 9.77
C ALA A 97 -19.44 -15.83 10.98
N LEU A 98 -18.13 -16.00 11.11
CA LEU A 98 -17.35 -15.37 12.17
C LEU A 98 -16.85 -14.00 11.70
N SER A 99 -17.19 -12.96 12.43
CA SER A 99 -16.68 -11.62 12.18
C SER A 99 -15.56 -11.24 13.14
N SER A 100 -14.59 -10.49 12.63
CA SER A 100 -13.45 -10.01 13.39
C SER A 100 -12.93 -8.70 12.85
N TYR A 101 -12.32 -7.88 13.69
CA TYR A 101 -11.56 -6.72 13.26
C TYR A 101 -10.08 -7.06 13.19
N VAL A 102 -9.46 -6.74 12.06
CA VAL A 102 -8.04 -6.98 11.77
C VAL A 102 -7.34 -5.64 11.67
N ALA A 103 -6.35 -5.42 12.52
CA ALA A 103 -5.40 -4.33 12.35
C ALA A 103 -4.25 -4.81 11.46
N PHE A 104 -3.78 -3.94 10.56
CA PHE A 104 -2.66 -4.23 9.68
C PHE A 104 -1.78 -2.99 9.48
N TRP A 105 -0.48 -3.21 9.39
CA TRP A 105 0.52 -2.19 9.10
C TRP A 105 1.75 -2.82 8.46
N ARG A 106 2.63 -1.99 7.96
CA ARG A 106 3.91 -2.42 7.43
C ARG A 106 5.04 -1.83 8.26
N GLU A 107 5.92 -2.71 8.73
CA GLU A 107 7.07 -2.36 9.55
C GLU A 107 8.33 -2.94 8.90
N ASN A 108 9.30 -2.08 8.59
CA ASN A 108 10.57 -2.48 7.95
C ASN A 108 10.39 -3.35 6.69
N GLY A 109 9.35 -3.07 5.90
CA GLY A 109 9.04 -3.83 4.69
C GLY A 109 8.25 -5.13 4.93
N VAL A 110 7.97 -5.52 6.18
CA VAL A 110 7.21 -6.71 6.56
C VAL A 110 5.77 -6.31 6.92
N ASP A 111 4.80 -7.05 6.41
CA ASP A 111 3.40 -6.84 6.74
C ASP A 111 3.07 -7.51 8.09
N ARG A 112 2.56 -6.72 9.04
CA ARG A 112 2.12 -7.15 10.37
C ARG A 112 0.61 -7.11 10.45
N THR A 113 0.01 -8.11 11.08
CA THR A 113 -1.43 -8.17 11.31
C THR A 113 -1.76 -8.73 12.68
N ILE A 114 -2.85 -8.26 13.29
CA ILE A 114 -3.44 -8.84 14.50
C ILE A 114 -4.96 -8.79 14.38
N GLN A 115 -5.64 -9.83 14.89
CA GLN A 115 -7.08 -10.03 14.75
C GLN A 115 -7.76 -10.14 16.12
N PHE A 116 -8.95 -9.51 16.22
CA PHE A 116 -9.83 -9.55 17.38
C PHE A 116 -11.22 -10.01 16.97
N GLY A 117 -11.66 -11.17 17.48
CA GLY A 117 -12.96 -11.78 17.17
C GLY A 117 -14.12 -11.00 17.80
N CYS A 118 -15.16 -10.75 17.01
CA CYS A 118 -16.37 -10.07 17.50
C CYS A 118 -17.18 -10.93 18.49
N VAL A 119 -17.10 -12.25 18.40
CA VAL A 119 -17.74 -13.16 19.35
C VAL A 119 -17.17 -12.98 20.76
N LYS A 120 -15.83 -12.91 20.87
CA LYS A 120 -15.15 -12.80 22.18
C LYS A 120 -15.25 -11.41 22.81
N PHE A 121 -15.15 -10.35 22.00
CA PHE A 121 -14.99 -8.98 22.49
C PHE A 121 -16.17 -8.06 22.18
N GLY A 122 -17.21 -8.55 21.51
CA GLY A 122 -18.26 -7.74 20.91
C GLY A 122 -17.72 -6.92 19.71
N LYS A 123 -18.57 -6.44 18.82
CA LYS A 123 -18.15 -5.64 17.65
C LYS A 123 -17.35 -4.39 18.07
N ARG A 124 -17.88 -3.62 19.04
CA ARG A 124 -17.26 -2.38 19.53
C ARG A 124 -15.93 -2.63 20.24
N GLY A 125 -15.88 -3.68 21.08
CA GLY A 125 -14.67 -4.06 21.81
C GLY A 125 -13.56 -4.58 20.91
N ALA A 126 -13.89 -5.39 19.90
CA ALA A 126 -12.96 -5.88 18.88
C ALA A 126 -12.40 -4.73 18.03
N PHE A 127 -13.26 -3.81 17.58
CA PHE A 127 -12.85 -2.63 16.81
C PHE A 127 -11.88 -1.72 17.59
N ARG A 128 -12.19 -1.41 18.85
CA ARG A 128 -11.32 -0.56 19.69
C ARG A 128 -9.95 -1.20 19.91
N ARG A 129 -9.89 -2.52 20.19
CA ARG A 129 -8.62 -3.26 20.33
C ARG A 129 -7.79 -3.26 19.04
N ALA A 130 -8.43 -3.52 17.92
CA ALA A 130 -7.77 -3.42 16.62
C ALA A 130 -7.27 -2.00 16.35
N GLY A 131 -8.05 -0.98 16.75
CA GLY A 131 -7.64 0.42 16.67
C GLY A 131 -6.39 0.73 17.50
N ILE A 132 -6.33 0.29 18.73
CA ILE A 132 -5.17 0.45 19.64
C ILE A 132 -3.95 -0.28 19.07
N ALA A 133 -4.12 -1.54 18.63
CA ALA A 133 -3.03 -2.31 18.01
C ALA A 133 -2.43 -1.58 16.81
N ARG A 134 -3.28 -0.95 15.98
CA ARG A 134 -2.84 -0.16 14.81
C ARG A 134 -2.12 1.11 15.20
N ASP A 135 -2.60 1.83 16.22
CA ASP A 135 -2.01 3.09 16.67
C ASP A 135 -0.63 2.85 17.31
N LEU A 136 -0.51 1.78 18.10
CA LEU A 136 0.75 1.37 18.73
C LEU A 136 1.66 0.55 17.80
N MET A 137 1.16 0.14 16.62
CA MET A 137 1.87 -0.76 15.68
C MET A 137 2.42 -2.01 16.38
N THR A 138 1.65 -2.62 17.29
CA THR A 138 2.07 -3.76 18.10
C THR A 138 1.15 -4.97 17.97
N THR A 139 1.75 -6.16 18.02
CA THR A 139 1.03 -7.43 18.11
C THR A 139 0.93 -7.95 19.55
N ASP A 140 1.50 -7.23 20.53
CA ASP A 140 1.46 -7.58 21.94
C ASP A 140 0.05 -7.38 22.52
N ARG A 141 -0.58 -8.49 22.86
CA ARG A 141 -1.95 -8.50 23.40
C ARG A 141 -2.07 -7.92 24.79
N GLU A 142 -1.05 -8.09 25.64
CA GLU A 142 -1.06 -7.59 27.01
C GLU A 142 -1.01 -6.05 27.00
N LEU A 143 -0.13 -5.50 26.19
CA LEU A 143 -0.02 -4.04 26.01
C LEU A 143 -1.33 -3.45 25.45
N ILE A 144 -1.95 -4.11 24.49
CA ILE A 144 -3.23 -3.68 23.92
C ILE A 144 -4.35 -3.71 24.97
N GLU A 145 -4.43 -4.77 25.79
CA GLU A 145 -5.45 -4.86 26.86
C GLU A 145 -5.22 -3.83 27.96
N LYS A 146 -3.97 -3.56 28.35
CA LYS A 146 -3.62 -2.50 29.30
C LYS A 146 -4.11 -1.14 28.79
N GLN A 147 -3.80 -0.81 27.55
CA GLN A 147 -4.22 0.45 26.93
C GLN A 147 -5.74 0.52 26.74
N PHE A 148 -6.40 -0.59 26.43
CA PHE A 148 -7.86 -0.66 26.32
C PHE A 148 -8.55 -0.36 27.65
N LYS A 149 -8.01 -0.84 28.78
CA LYS A 149 -8.53 -0.54 30.13
C LYS A 149 -8.36 0.93 30.50
N LEU A 150 -7.24 1.55 30.13
CA LEU A 150 -6.95 2.96 30.40
C LEU A 150 -7.82 3.92 29.55
N SER A 151 -8.36 3.46 28.43
CA SER A 151 -9.15 4.29 27.52
C SER A 151 -10.67 4.16 27.71
N LYS A 152 -11.12 3.51 28.80
CA LYS A 152 -12.52 3.47 29.21
C LYS A 152 -12.91 4.74 29.92
#